data_6dede90a7c8afb8dda19918120600c6f
#
_entry.id   6dede90a7c8afb8dda19918120600c6f
#
_cell.length_a   1.000
_cell.length_b   1.000
_cell.length_c   1.000
_cell.angle_alpha   90.00
_cell.angle_beta   90.00
_cell.angle_gamma   90.00
#
_symmetry.space_group_name_H-M   'P 1'
#
loop_
_entity.id
_entity.type
_entity.pdbx_description
1 polymer ?
#
loop_
_entity_poly.entity_id
_entity_poly.type
_entity_poly.pdbx_seq_one_letter_code
_entity_poly.pdbx_strand_id
1 'polypeptide(L)'
;LIITEKPSVAMEFAKALGINVYRKNGYIESNEWIITWCVGHLVTMSYPEKYDENLKFWRLDTLPFIPQEWKYEIIPAVANQFNIVKELLNREDVEVIYNAGDSGREGEYIQRLVFMMAKPNPKAKIKRVWIDSQTEEEILRGIKEAKDMSEYDSLSDSAYLRAKEDYLIGINFSRLLSIIYGRNLASRINEEKASISVGRVMTCVLGMIVSRER
;
A
#
# COMPACT_ATOMS: atom_id res chain seq x y z
N LEU A 1 -6.75 12.58 15.08
CA LEU A 1 -6.51 11.21 14.63
C LEU A 1 -5.14 11.11 13.94
N ILE A 2 -4.33 10.13 14.29
CA ILE A 2 -3.08 9.79 13.60
C ILE A 2 -3.26 8.43 12.93
N ILE A 3 -2.84 8.31 11.66
CA ILE A 3 -2.77 7.03 10.95
C ILE A 3 -1.32 6.74 10.55
N THR A 4 -0.77 5.63 11.01
CA THR A 4 0.59 5.17 10.70
C THR A 4 0.58 4.01 9.72
N GLU A 5 1.75 3.61 9.20
CA GLU A 5 1.85 2.47 8.29
C GLU A 5 1.82 1.12 9.02
N LYS A 6 2.32 1.09 10.27
CA LYS A 6 2.49 -0.16 11.05
C LYS A 6 2.11 0.04 12.52
N PRO A 7 1.67 -1.03 13.20
CA PRO A 7 1.33 -0.97 14.63
C PRO A 7 2.51 -0.53 15.52
N SER A 8 3.74 -0.93 15.18
CA SER A 8 4.94 -0.54 15.94
C SER A 8 5.16 0.98 15.93
N VAL A 9 4.98 1.61 14.77
CA VAL A 9 5.10 3.07 14.62
C VAL A 9 4.01 3.79 15.42
N ALA A 10 2.78 3.26 15.42
CA ALA A 10 1.68 3.81 16.24
C ALA A 10 2.03 3.82 17.73
N MET A 11 2.73 2.80 18.21
CA MET A 11 3.19 2.73 19.61
C MET A 11 4.24 3.80 19.94
N GLU A 12 5.17 4.08 19.01
CA GLU A 12 6.16 5.15 19.21
C GLU A 12 5.48 6.54 19.22
N PHE A 13 4.49 6.76 18.36
CA PHE A 13 3.67 7.98 18.42
C PHE A 13 2.91 8.11 19.75
N ALA A 14 2.30 7.03 20.23
CA ALA A 14 1.60 7.04 21.52
C ALA A 14 2.56 7.36 22.68
N LYS A 15 3.76 6.80 22.67
CA LYS A 15 4.79 7.06 23.65
C LYS A 15 5.28 8.52 23.60
N ALA A 16 5.59 9.04 22.41
CA ALA A 16 6.03 10.42 22.22
C ALA A 16 4.98 11.44 22.68
N LEU A 17 3.70 11.12 22.53
CA LEU A 17 2.58 11.96 22.97
C LEU A 17 2.20 11.76 24.45
N GLY A 18 2.91 10.88 25.19
CA GLY A 18 2.62 10.60 26.59
C GLY A 18 1.25 9.94 26.82
N ILE A 19 0.74 9.22 25.83
CA ILE A 19 -0.58 8.60 25.90
C ILE A 19 -0.50 7.30 26.69
N ASN A 20 -1.26 7.19 27.77
CA ASN A 20 -1.48 5.92 28.45
C ASN A 20 -2.26 4.98 27.52
N VAL A 21 -1.59 3.89 27.11
CA VAL A 21 -2.09 3.00 26.05
C VAL A 21 -3.25 2.13 26.55
N TYR A 22 -4.46 2.55 26.28
CA TYR A 22 -5.61 1.65 26.27
C TYR A 22 -5.77 1.09 24.85
N ARG A 23 -5.25 -0.12 24.64
CA ARG A 23 -5.37 -0.80 23.35
C ARG A 23 -6.82 -1.22 23.12
N LYS A 24 -7.41 -0.69 22.06
CA LYS A 24 -8.62 -1.23 21.45
C LYS A 24 -8.24 -2.11 20.25
N ASN A 25 -9.20 -2.78 19.68
CA ASN A 25 -8.94 -3.58 18.48
C ASN A 25 -8.62 -2.65 17.30
N GLY A 26 -7.36 -2.68 16.83
CA GLY A 26 -6.91 -1.92 15.67
C GLY A 26 -6.60 -0.43 15.88
N TYR A 27 -6.67 0.10 17.11
CA TYR A 27 -6.32 1.48 17.43
C TYR A 27 -6.04 1.72 18.91
N ILE A 28 -5.55 2.90 19.24
CA ILE A 28 -5.33 3.45 20.57
C ILE A 28 -6.19 4.71 20.69
N GLU A 29 -6.84 4.92 21.81
CA GLU A 29 -7.66 6.11 22.04
C GLU A 29 -7.39 6.69 23.42
N SER A 30 -7.29 8.01 23.49
CA SER A 30 -7.24 8.83 24.70
C SER A 30 -8.26 9.96 24.58
N ASN A 31 -8.31 10.87 25.55
CA ASN A 31 -9.24 12.00 25.51
C ASN A 31 -8.99 12.96 24.35
N GLU A 32 -7.74 13.10 23.90
CA GLU A 32 -7.34 14.06 22.87
C GLU A 32 -6.89 13.41 21.57
N TRP A 33 -6.45 12.14 21.63
CA TRP A 33 -5.80 11.47 20.52
C TRP A 33 -6.40 10.12 20.21
N ILE A 34 -6.54 9.86 18.93
CA ILE A 34 -6.79 8.53 18.37
C ILE A 34 -5.63 8.19 17.49
N ILE A 35 -5.02 7.01 17.65
CA ILE A 35 -3.94 6.53 16.82
C ILE A 35 -4.32 5.17 16.24
N THR A 36 -4.34 5.07 14.93
CA THR A 36 -4.58 3.81 14.21
C THR A 36 -3.45 3.54 13.23
N TRP A 37 -3.51 2.43 12.56
CA TRP A 37 -2.43 1.98 11.67
C TRP A 37 -2.94 1.16 10.49
N CYS A 38 -2.15 1.17 9.43
CA CYS A 38 -2.20 0.12 8.42
C CYS A 38 -1.37 -1.10 8.88
N VAL A 39 -1.43 -2.17 8.13
CA VAL A 39 -0.58 -3.35 8.32
C VAL A 39 0.23 -3.61 7.03
N GLY A 40 0.82 -2.54 6.50
CA GLY A 40 1.24 -2.44 5.13
C GLY A 40 0.04 -2.06 4.24
N HIS A 41 -0.05 -2.65 3.05
CA HIS A 41 -1.18 -2.38 2.15
C HIS A 41 -2.51 -2.90 2.71
N LEU A 42 -3.51 -2.02 2.80
CA LEU A 42 -4.91 -2.37 3.07
C LEU A 42 -5.73 -2.44 1.77
N VAL A 43 -5.27 -1.73 0.75
CA VAL A 43 -5.90 -1.61 -0.56
C VAL A 43 -4.89 -1.98 -1.63
N THR A 44 -5.33 -2.62 -2.69
CA THR A 44 -4.51 -3.01 -3.84
C THR A 44 -5.21 -2.70 -5.15
N MET A 45 -4.46 -2.66 -6.25
CA MET A 45 -5.04 -2.67 -7.60
C MET A 45 -5.72 -4.01 -7.85
N SER A 46 -6.92 -3.96 -8.44
CA SER A 46 -7.70 -5.15 -8.75
C SER A 46 -7.03 -6.00 -9.85
N TYR A 47 -7.14 -7.31 -9.71
CA TYR A 47 -6.67 -8.24 -10.74
C TYR A 47 -7.50 -8.15 -12.03
N PRO A 48 -6.93 -8.59 -13.18
CA PRO A 48 -7.62 -8.50 -14.49
C PRO A 48 -9.03 -9.08 -14.52
N GLU A 49 -9.31 -10.16 -13.81
CA GLU A 49 -10.64 -10.78 -13.72
C GLU A 49 -11.73 -9.88 -13.10
N LYS A 50 -11.34 -8.81 -12.40
CA LYS A 50 -12.28 -7.79 -11.89
C LYS A 50 -12.71 -6.79 -12.98
N TYR A 51 -12.02 -6.78 -14.09
CA TYR A 51 -12.35 -5.98 -15.26
C TYR A 51 -13.20 -6.78 -16.26
N ASP A 52 -12.81 -8.04 -16.51
CA ASP A 52 -13.53 -9.01 -17.34
C ASP A 52 -13.20 -10.42 -16.82
N GLU A 53 -14.24 -11.23 -16.56
CA GLU A 53 -14.07 -12.60 -16.05
C GLU A 53 -13.25 -13.50 -16.97
N ASN A 54 -13.27 -13.25 -18.28
CA ASN A 54 -12.46 -13.98 -19.26
C ASN A 54 -10.96 -13.81 -19.04
N LEU A 55 -10.54 -12.69 -18.42
CA LEU A 55 -9.14 -12.40 -18.08
C LEU A 55 -8.61 -13.22 -16.91
N LYS A 56 -9.47 -14.01 -16.24
CA LYS A 56 -9.04 -15.02 -15.28
C LYS A 56 -8.17 -16.09 -15.93
N PHE A 57 -8.46 -16.43 -17.18
CA PHE A 57 -7.70 -17.42 -17.94
C PHE A 57 -6.54 -16.74 -18.66
N TRP A 58 -5.32 -17.29 -18.47
CA TRP A 58 -4.13 -16.76 -19.11
C TRP A 58 -4.04 -17.24 -20.56
N ARG A 59 -4.25 -16.35 -21.48
CA ARG A 59 -4.27 -16.62 -22.93
C ARG A 59 -3.49 -15.53 -23.66
N LEU A 60 -2.82 -15.88 -24.77
CA LEU A 60 -2.04 -14.93 -25.56
C LEU A 60 -2.92 -13.86 -26.20
N ASP A 61 -4.14 -14.22 -26.62
CA ASP A 61 -5.07 -13.31 -27.26
C ASP A 61 -5.70 -12.27 -26.32
N THR A 62 -5.49 -12.42 -24.99
CA THR A 62 -5.90 -11.45 -23.97
C THR A 62 -4.76 -10.54 -23.51
N LEU A 63 -3.60 -10.62 -24.14
CA LEU A 63 -2.42 -9.80 -23.83
C LEU A 63 -2.14 -8.80 -24.96
N PRO A 64 -1.64 -7.59 -24.65
CA PRO A 64 -1.40 -7.08 -23.31
C PRO A 64 -2.70 -6.63 -22.61
N PHE A 65 -2.82 -6.87 -21.31
CA PHE A 65 -3.86 -6.28 -20.47
C PHE A 65 -3.42 -4.87 -20.07
N ILE A 66 -4.18 -3.87 -20.52
CA ILE A 66 -3.98 -2.45 -20.20
C ILE A 66 -5.34 -1.86 -19.82
N PRO A 67 -5.62 -1.65 -18.53
CA PRO A 67 -6.89 -1.11 -18.10
C PRO A 67 -7.00 0.37 -18.50
N GLN A 68 -8.14 0.77 -19.04
CA GLN A 68 -8.44 2.18 -19.30
C GLN A 68 -8.74 2.95 -18.02
N GLU A 69 -9.46 2.30 -17.11
CA GLU A 69 -9.77 2.81 -15.77
C GLU A 69 -9.20 1.87 -14.72
N TRP A 70 -8.52 2.43 -13.72
CA TRP A 70 -7.92 1.64 -12.66
C TRP A 70 -8.93 1.33 -11.56
N LYS A 71 -9.12 0.04 -11.28
CA LYS A 71 -9.94 -0.46 -10.16
C LYS A 71 -9.05 -0.83 -8.99
N TYR A 72 -9.55 -0.55 -7.79
CA TYR A 72 -8.88 -0.87 -6.54
C TYR A 72 -9.82 -1.66 -5.65
N GLU A 73 -9.26 -2.53 -4.81
CA GLU A 73 -10.03 -3.35 -3.89
C GLU A 73 -9.34 -3.46 -2.53
N ILE A 74 -10.14 -3.68 -1.50
CA ILE A 74 -9.65 -3.94 -0.15
C ILE A 74 -9.09 -5.36 -0.14
N ILE A 75 -7.88 -5.52 0.42
CA ILE A 75 -7.25 -6.83 0.56
C ILE A 75 -8.04 -7.64 1.59
N PRO A 76 -8.63 -8.81 1.23
CA PRO A 76 -9.54 -9.56 2.10
C PRO A 76 -8.94 -9.93 3.46
N ALA A 77 -7.66 -10.31 3.49
CA ALA A 77 -6.97 -10.70 4.72
C ALA A 77 -6.87 -9.58 5.77
N VAL A 78 -6.95 -8.32 5.36
CA VAL A 78 -6.82 -7.14 6.23
C VAL A 78 -8.07 -6.25 6.22
N ALA A 79 -9.18 -6.75 5.69
CA ALA A 79 -10.44 -6.02 5.57
C ALA A 79 -10.97 -5.52 6.93
N ASN A 80 -10.77 -6.29 8.00
CA ASN A 80 -11.16 -5.86 9.34
C ASN A 80 -10.43 -4.59 9.77
N GLN A 81 -9.11 -4.52 9.57
CA GLN A 81 -8.32 -3.33 9.89
C GLN A 81 -8.70 -2.14 9.00
N PHE A 82 -8.96 -2.38 7.71
CA PHE A 82 -9.46 -1.33 6.83
C PHE A 82 -10.79 -0.73 7.32
N ASN A 83 -11.73 -1.57 7.77
CA ASN A 83 -13.02 -1.10 8.27
C ASN A 83 -12.86 -0.25 9.53
N ILE A 84 -11.99 -0.66 10.46
CA ILE A 84 -11.67 0.13 11.67
C ILE A 84 -11.09 1.49 11.27
N VAL A 85 -10.11 1.52 10.38
CA VAL A 85 -9.51 2.76 9.89
C VAL A 85 -10.55 3.65 9.21
N LYS A 86 -11.42 3.07 8.38
CA LYS A 86 -12.49 3.80 7.70
C LYS A 86 -13.48 4.41 8.69
N GLU A 87 -13.90 3.68 9.71
CA GLU A 87 -14.78 4.20 10.77
C GLU A 87 -14.15 5.38 11.50
N LEU A 88 -12.88 5.24 11.90
CA LEU A 88 -12.15 6.30 12.60
C LEU A 88 -11.94 7.55 11.74
N LEU A 89 -11.63 7.39 10.44
CA LEU A 89 -11.46 8.49 9.50
C LEU A 89 -12.77 9.26 9.24
N ASN A 90 -13.92 8.65 9.53
CA ASN A 90 -15.24 9.24 9.33
C ASN A 90 -15.91 9.72 10.61
N ARG A 91 -15.23 9.69 11.75
CA ARG A 91 -15.77 10.20 13.03
C ARG A 91 -16.02 11.70 12.96
N GLU A 92 -17.14 12.14 13.49
CA GLU A 92 -17.53 13.56 13.50
C GLU A 92 -16.72 14.41 14.49
N ASP A 93 -16.17 13.79 15.54
CA ASP A 93 -15.35 14.44 16.56
C ASP A 93 -13.87 14.55 16.16
N VAL A 94 -13.49 14.06 14.97
CA VAL A 94 -12.13 14.19 14.44
C VAL A 94 -12.01 15.46 13.60
N GLU A 95 -11.30 16.44 14.13
CA GLU A 95 -11.05 17.72 13.45
C GLU A 95 -9.84 17.67 12.50
N VAL A 96 -8.80 16.90 12.88
CA VAL A 96 -7.54 16.78 12.13
C VAL A 96 -7.13 15.33 12.00
N ILE A 97 -6.78 14.93 10.79
CA ILE A 97 -6.21 13.64 10.44
C ILE A 97 -4.73 13.85 10.07
N TYR A 98 -3.84 13.24 10.82
CA TYR A 98 -2.42 13.21 10.54
C TYR A 98 -2.06 11.92 9.80
N ASN A 99 -1.72 12.06 8.52
CA ASN A 99 -1.11 10.98 7.74
C ASN A 99 0.36 10.84 8.16
N ALA A 100 0.65 9.82 8.94
CA ALA A 100 1.99 9.47 9.43
C ALA A 100 2.47 8.12 8.82
N GLY A 101 2.19 7.91 7.54
CA GLY A 101 2.81 6.85 6.75
C GLY A 101 4.32 7.07 6.62
N ASP A 102 5.08 6.03 6.30
CA ASP A 102 6.52 6.10 6.12
C ASP A 102 6.90 7.22 5.13
N SER A 103 8.00 7.93 5.40
CA SER A 103 8.43 9.06 4.60
C SER A 103 9.07 8.59 3.30
N GLY A 104 8.26 8.48 2.27
CA GLY A 104 8.66 7.98 0.96
C GLY A 104 7.48 7.71 0.03
N ARG A 105 7.78 7.36 -1.23
CA ARG A 105 6.77 7.08 -2.25
C ARG A 105 5.83 5.94 -1.84
N GLU A 106 6.36 4.87 -1.25
CA GLU A 106 5.56 3.71 -0.86
C GLU A 106 4.58 4.04 0.26
N GLY A 107 5.04 4.70 1.33
CA GLY A 107 4.16 5.12 2.42
C GLY A 107 3.11 6.13 1.97
N GLU A 108 3.47 7.04 1.05
CA GLU A 108 2.51 7.96 0.44
C GLU A 108 1.44 7.20 -0.35
N TYR A 109 1.85 6.22 -1.18
CA TYR A 109 0.95 5.39 -1.97
C TYR A 109 -0.04 4.61 -1.11
N ILE A 110 0.46 3.91 -0.07
CA ILE A 110 -0.36 3.13 0.86
C ILE A 110 -1.45 4.02 1.48
N GLN A 111 -1.07 5.17 2.02
CA GLN A 111 -2.00 6.05 2.71
C GLN A 111 -3.01 6.71 1.75
N ARG A 112 -2.57 7.14 0.57
CA ARG A 112 -3.48 7.72 -0.44
C ARG A 112 -4.54 6.73 -0.91
N LEU A 113 -4.19 5.46 -1.09
CA LEU A 113 -5.15 4.41 -1.41
C LEU A 113 -6.19 4.22 -0.30
N VAL A 114 -5.74 4.26 0.97
CA VAL A 114 -6.66 4.16 2.11
C VAL A 114 -7.61 5.35 2.14
N PHE A 115 -7.13 6.58 1.99
CA PHE A 115 -8.00 7.76 1.96
C PHE A 115 -8.97 7.76 0.78
N MET A 116 -8.51 7.34 -0.40
CA MET A 116 -9.36 7.21 -1.59
C MET A 116 -10.54 6.25 -1.33
N MET A 117 -10.28 5.10 -0.70
CA MET A 117 -11.30 4.07 -0.45
C MET A 117 -12.14 4.33 0.79
N ALA A 118 -11.55 4.88 1.84
CA ALA A 118 -12.24 5.19 3.09
C ALA A 118 -13.13 6.44 3.00
N LYS A 119 -12.76 7.39 2.12
CA LYS A 119 -13.42 8.70 1.95
C LYS A 119 -13.58 9.40 3.30
N PRO A 120 -12.50 9.95 3.88
CA PRO A 120 -12.52 10.60 5.19
C PRO A 120 -13.59 11.69 5.29
N ASN A 121 -14.01 11.99 6.53
CA ASN A 121 -14.91 13.08 6.81
C ASN A 121 -14.42 14.39 6.15
N PRO A 122 -15.19 15.00 5.23
CA PRO A 122 -14.76 16.18 4.49
C PRO A 122 -14.57 17.42 5.36
N LYS A 123 -15.05 17.42 6.61
CA LYS A 123 -14.84 18.51 7.57
C LYS A 123 -13.47 18.40 8.25
N ALA A 124 -12.86 17.24 8.28
CA ALA A 124 -11.55 17.03 8.89
C ALA A 124 -10.43 17.56 7.98
N LYS A 125 -9.47 18.26 8.56
CA LYS A 125 -8.26 18.69 7.84
C LYS A 125 -7.27 17.53 7.77
N ILE A 126 -6.73 17.21 6.59
CA ILE A 126 -5.74 16.16 6.43
C ILE A 126 -4.36 16.77 6.31
N LYS A 127 -3.46 16.40 7.20
CA LYS A 127 -2.07 16.85 7.24
C LYS A 127 -1.10 15.69 7.08
N ARG A 128 -0.01 15.91 6.40
CA ARG A 128 1.08 14.94 6.23
C ARG A 128 2.17 15.20 7.27
N VAL A 129 2.45 14.20 8.08
CA VAL A 129 3.59 14.16 9.01
C VAL A 129 4.77 13.56 8.27
N TRP A 130 5.88 14.30 8.18
CA TRP A 130 7.10 13.83 7.54
C TRP A 130 8.22 13.75 8.55
N ILE A 131 8.70 12.54 8.83
CA ILE A 131 9.75 12.27 9.81
C ILE A 131 10.80 11.34 9.22
N ASP A 132 12.05 11.56 9.59
CA ASP A 132 13.18 10.76 9.12
C ASP A 132 13.61 9.68 10.13
N SER A 133 13.12 9.79 11.37
CA SER A 133 13.32 8.79 12.43
C SER A 133 12.10 8.72 13.35
N GLN A 134 12.05 7.68 14.19
CA GLN A 134 10.95 7.46 15.15
C GLN A 134 11.34 7.86 16.59
N THR A 135 12.27 8.81 16.74
CA THR A 135 12.60 9.37 18.05
C THR A 135 11.47 10.28 18.53
N GLU A 136 11.29 10.40 19.84
CA GLU A 136 10.27 11.25 20.45
C GLU A 136 10.33 12.69 19.93
N GLU A 137 11.55 13.28 19.90
CA GLU A 137 11.78 14.64 19.41
C GLU A 137 11.32 14.80 17.95
N GLU A 138 11.69 13.85 17.09
CA GLU A 138 11.37 13.89 15.67
C GLU A 138 9.86 13.70 15.41
N ILE A 139 9.20 12.83 16.16
CA ILE A 139 7.75 12.63 16.09
C ILE A 139 7.01 13.92 16.48
N LEU A 140 7.39 14.55 17.60
CA LEU A 140 6.77 15.79 18.05
C LEU A 140 7.01 16.94 17.07
N ARG A 141 8.23 17.03 16.51
CA ARG A 141 8.55 17.97 15.44
C ARG A 141 7.67 17.73 14.22
N GLY A 142 7.59 16.49 13.75
CA GLY A 142 6.82 16.13 12.56
C GLY A 142 5.33 16.44 12.69
N ILE A 143 4.73 16.24 13.85
CA ILE A 143 3.33 16.61 14.13
C ILE A 143 3.16 18.14 14.08
N LYS A 144 4.07 18.88 14.72
CA LYS A 144 4.04 20.34 14.78
C LYS A 144 4.20 20.97 13.40
N GLU A 145 5.08 20.43 12.57
CA GLU A 145 5.41 20.93 11.23
C GLU A 145 4.60 20.26 10.12
N ALA A 146 3.59 19.46 10.47
CA ALA A 146 2.77 18.73 9.51
C ALA A 146 2.11 19.69 8.51
N LYS A 147 2.35 19.47 7.24
CA LYS A 147 1.86 20.28 6.13
C LYS A 147 0.53 19.75 5.61
N ASP A 148 -0.15 20.57 4.81
CA ASP A 148 -1.33 20.12 4.09
C ASP A 148 -0.96 18.95 3.15
N MET A 149 -1.86 17.99 3.04
CA MET A 149 -1.61 16.79 2.25
C MET A 149 -1.40 17.09 0.77
N SER A 150 -1.98 18.18 0.25
CA SER A 150 -1.83 18.62 -1.14
C SER A 150 -0.40 19.01 -1.52
N GLU A 151 0.43 19.42 -0.55
CA GLU A 151 1.84 19.72 -0.81
C GLU A 151 2.65 18.47 -1.28
N TYR A 152 2.08 17.29 -1.09
CA TYR A 152 2.68 16.00 -1.49
C TYR A 152 2.01 15.38 -2.72
N ASP A 153 1.18 16.10 -3.47
CA ASP A 153 0.47 15.56 -4.63
C ASP A 153 1.42 15.09 -5.73
N SER A 154 2.48 15.82 -6.03
CA SER A 154 3.49 15.38 -7.00
C SER A 154 4.20 14.08 -6.58
N LEU A 155 4.46 13.90 -5.28
CA LEU A 155 5.01 12.66 -4.75
C LEU A 155 4.00 11.51 -4.89
N SER A 156 2.74 11.77 -4.58
CA SER A 156 1.63 10.84 -4.76
C SER A 156 1.51 10.39 -6.20
N ASP A 157 1.50 11.33 -7.16
CA ASP A 157 1.41 11.02 -8.58
C ASP A 157 2.57 10.13 -9.06
N SER A 158 3.80 10.46 -8.62
CA SER A 158 4.98 9.63 -8.88
C SER A 158 4.83 8.21 -8.32
N ALA A 159 4.25 8.08 -7.12
CA ALA A 159 4.02 6.79 -6.48
C ALA A 159 2.96 5.96 -7.22
N TYR A 160 1.84 6.59 -7.62
CA TYR A 160 0.80 5.95 -8.44
C TYR A 160 1.33 5.49 -9.80
N LEU A 161 2.09 6.33 -10.49
CA LEU A 161 2.67 5.98 -11.80
C LEU A 161 3.61 4.77 -11.68
N ARG A 162 4.48 4.77 -10.67
CA ARG A 162 5.36 3.64 -10.39
C ARG A 162 4.61 2.35 -10.11
N ALA A 163 3.58 2.41 -9.27
CA ALA A 163 2.78 1.23 -8.93
C ALA A 163 2.06 0.68 -10.17
N LYS A 164 1.51 1.55 -11.02
CA LYS A 164 0.86 1.16 -12.28
C LYS A 164 1.86 0.54 -13.26
N GLU A 165 3.05 1.11 -13.39
CA GLU A 165 4.14 0.55 -14.21
C GLU A 165 4.51 -0.86 -13.74
N ASP A 166 4.78 -1.03 -12.43
CA ASP A 166 5.13 -2.33 -11.84
C ASP A 166 3.99 -3.35 -12.03
N TYR A 167 2.74 -2.92 -11.90
CA TYR A 167 1.57 -3.78 -12.16
C TYR A 167 1.50 -4.23 -13.63
N LEU A 168 1.61 -3.29 -14.58
CA LEU A 168 1.51 -3.61 -16.01
C LEU A 168 2.64 -4.53 -16.47
N ILE A 169 3.87 -4.26 -16.06
CA ILE A 169 5.02 -5.11 -16.36
C ILE A 169 4.82 -6.48 -15.72
N GLY A 170 4.51 -6.51 -14.43
CA GLY A 170 4.32 -7.74 -13.67
C GLY A 170 3.25 -8.64 -14.27
N ILE A 171 2.03 -8.12 -14.48
CA ILE A 171 0.92 -8.94 -14.93
C ILE A 171 1.10 -9.46 -16.35
N ASN A 172 1.53 -8.60 -17.28
CA ASN A 172 1.63 -8.95 -18.69
C ASN A 172 2.79 -9.89 -18.97
N PHE A 173 3.98 -9.57 -18.48
CA PHE A 173 5.16 -10.42 -18.74
C PHE A 173 5.14 -11.72 -17.94
N SER A 174 4.60 -11.74 -16.72
CA SER A 174 4.44 -12.98 -15.98
C SER A 174 3.49 -13.93 -16.69
N ARG A 175 2.36 -13.44 -17.18
CA ARG A 175 1.41 -14.26 -17.98
C ARG A 175 2.06 -14.73 -19.28
N LEU A 176 2.67 -13.83 -20.04
CA LEU A 176 3.31 -14.15 -21.31
C LEU A 176 4.36 -15.25 -21.18
N LEU A 177 5.31 -15.07 -20.26
CA LEU A 177 6.39 -16.04 -20.08
C LEU A 177 5.88 -17.37 -19.52
N SER A 178 4.90 -17.34 -18.62
CA SER A 178 4.29 -18.56 -18.09
C SER A 178 3.54 -19.36 -19.17
N ILE A 179 2.84 -18.67 -20.09
CA ILE A 179 2.17 -19.34 -21.20
C ILE A 179 3.18 -19.99 -22.14
N ILE A 180 4.26 -19.29 -22.50
CA ILE A 180 5.24 -19.77 -23.48
C ILE A 180 6.16 -20.82 -22.87
N TYR A 181 6.68 -20.59 -21.68
CA TYR A 181 7.77 -21.38 -21.10
C TYR A 181 7.39 -22.19 -19.87
N GLY A 182 6.22 -21.92 -19.26
CA GLY A 182 5.82 -22.54 -17.98
C GLY A 182 5.78 -24.06 -18.02
N ARG A 183 5.32 -24.66 -19.14
CA ARG A 183 5.30 -26.13 -19.31
C ARG A 183 6.72 -26.71 -19.34
N ASN A 184 7.63 -26.07 -20.06
CA ASN A 184 9.03 -26.52 -20.16
C ASN A 184 9.74 -26.39 -18.81
N LEU A 185 9.47 -25.32 -18.07
CA LEU A 185 10.01 -25.13 -16.73
C LEU A 185 9.46 -26.18 -15.77
N ALA A 186 8.15 -26.41 -15.75
CA ALA A 186 7.49 -27.41 -14.92
C ALA A 186 8.09 -28.81 -15.10
N SER A 187 8.31 -29.22 -16.35
CA SER A 187 8.95 -30.49 -16.65
C SER A 187 10.38 -30.61 -16.11
N ARG A 188 11.15 -29.51 -16.11
CA ARG A 188 12.54 -29.52 -15.62
C ARG A 188 12.64 -29.55 -14.08
N ILE A 189 11.65 -28.99 -13.38
CA ILE A 189 11.63 -28.96 -11.92
C ILE A 189 10.74 -30.05 -11.31
N ASN A 190 10.22 -30.99 -12.15
CA ASN A 190 9.31 -32.08 -11.77
C ASN A 190 8.03 -31.59 -11.07
N GLU A 191 7.45 -30.51 -11.56
CA GLU A 191 6.19 -29.95 -11.08
C GLU A 191 5.09 -30.08 -12.16
N GLU A 192 3.83 -30.14 -11.75
CA GLU A 192 2.71 -30.19 -12.71
C GLU A 192 2.52 -28.89 -13.46
N LYS A 193 2.78 -27.77 -12.78
CA LYS A 193 2.62 -26.42 -13.33
C LYS A 193 3.72 -25.51 -12.78
N ALA A 194 4.25 -24.63 -13.62
CA ALA A 194 5.15 -23.57 -13.20
C ALA A 194 4.69 -22.25 -13.75
N SER A 195 4.68 -21.22 -12.89
CA SER A 195 4.49 -19.85 -13.27
C SER A 195 5.81 -19.09 -13.18
N ILE A 196 6.06 -18.24 -14.16
CA ILE A 196 7.25 -17.40 -14.22
C ILE A 196 6.85 -15.98 -13.81
N SER A 197 7.25 -15.58 -12.60
CA SER A 197 6.99 -14.24 -12.11
C SER A 197 8.02 -13.26 -12.69
N VAL A 198 7.53 -12.16 -13.21
CA VAL A 198 8.35 -11.05 -13.70
C VAL A 198 8.11 -9.83 -12.83
N GLY A 199 9.18 -9.22 -12.38
CA GLY A 199 9.15 -7.98 -11.65
C GLY A 199 10.41 -7.18 -11.96
N ARG A 200 10.30 -5.87 -11.97
CA ARG A 200 11.38 -4.99 -12.37
C ARG A 200 12.69 -5.21 -11.60
N VAL A 201 12.60 -5.32 -10.29
CA VAL A 201 13.78 -5.57 -9.43
C VAL A 201 14.19 -7.04 -9.46
N MET A 202 13.25 -7.95 -9.26
CA MET A 202 13.51 -9.38 -9.16
C MET A 202 14.15 -9.94 -10.44
N THR A 203 13.68 -9.55 -11.61
CA THR A 203 14.23 -9.99 -12.89
C THR A 203 15.65 -9.48 -13.11
N CYS A 204 15.93 -8.22 -12.75
CA CYS A 204 17.29 -7.66 -12.81
C CYS A 204 18.25 -8.40 -11.87
N VAL A 205 17.86 -8.63 -10.62
CA VAL A 205 18.70 -9.35 -9.64
C VAL A 205 18.98 -10.78 -10.11
N LEU A 206 17.96 -11.49 -10.60
CA LEU A 206 18.14 -12.84 -11.17
C LEU A 206 19.13 -12.81 -12.35
N GLY A 207 19.00 -11.83 -13.26
CA GLY A 207 19.92 -11.65 -14.37
C GLY A 207 21.37 -11.43 -13.92
N MET A 208 21.58 -10.62 -12.88
CA MET A 208 22.90 -10.39 -12.28
C MET A 208 23.50 -11.68 -11.69
N ILE A 209 22.71 -12.47 -10.97
CA ILE A 209 23.15 -13.76 -10.41
C ILE A 209 23.56 -14.70 -11.53
N VAL A 210 22.69 -14.92 -12.51
CA VAL A 210 22.96 -15.82 -13.65
C VAL A 210 24.19 -15.39 -14.44
N SER A 211 24.39 -14.06 -14.64
CA SER A 211 25.56 -13.54 -15.35
C SER A 211 26.87 -13.76 -14.57
N ARG A 212 26.79 -13.82 -13.26
CA ARG A 212 27.96 -14.05 -12.39
C ARG A 212 28.32 -15.54 -12.26
N GLU A 213 27.36 -16.44 -12.46
CA GLU A 213 27.55 -17.89 -12.41
C GLU A 213 28.06 -18.50 -13.72
N ARG A 214 28.05 -17.73 -14.81
CA ARG A 214 28.59 -18.11 -16.13
C ARG A 214 30.04 -17.66 -16.30
#